data_141d8453a3a7d1277d601d89eaefc4cb
#
_entry.id   141d8453a3a7d1277d601d89eaefc4cb
#
_cell.length_a   1.000
_cell.length_b   1.000
_cell.length_c   1.000
_cell.angle_alpha   90.00
_cell.angle_beta   90.00
_cell.angle_gamma   90.00
#
_symmetry.space_group_name_H-M   'P 1'
#
loop_
_entity.id
_entity.type
_entity.pdbx_description
1 polymer ?
#
loop_
_entity_poly.entity_id
_entity_poly.type
_entity_poly.pdbx_seq_one_letter_code
_entity_poly.pdbx_strand_id
1 'polypeptide(L)'
;MSFRKLTLAAAVAMAMGAPATVVADSEFGFGGTGTQASADLSFRIIIPDFVFFQVGTVGNGNVDRVDFDLNAGGVESGDGNAVGATGGTGDGADGILAVELRSNASNVSIAATGGNLTGLATAGNLPFADISASDGGTITVPDFGATVNLAAGPYNLTDQWVYSYDNTSVYAPDQYDGTVTYTVTTL
;
A
#
# COMPACT_ATOMS: atom_id res chain seq x y z
N MET A 1 45.56 -49.86 25.16
CA MET A 1 44.67 -49.64 24.01
C MET A 1 43.44 -48.90 24.48
N SER A 2 43.18 -47.80 23.80
CA SER A 2 42.46 -46.62 24.27
C SER A 2 40.94 -46.75 24.26
N PHE A 3 40.29 -46.63 25.40
CA PHE A 3 38.87 -46.38 25.59
C PHE A 3 38.62 -44.87 25.76
N ARG A 4 38.59 -44.15 24.67
CA ARG A 4 38.20 -42.74 24.67
C ARG A 4 37.50 -42.38 23.39
N LYS A 5 36.25 -42.79 23.22
CA LYS A 5 35.32 -42.26 22.19
C LYS A 5 33.89 -42.76 22.44
N LEU A 6 33.30 -42.43 23.60
CA LEU A 6 31.84 -42.68 23.78
C LEU A 6 31.24 -41.76 24.85
N THR A 7 31.39 -40.46 24.75
CA THR A 7 30.74 -39.53 25.66
C THR A 7 30.43 -38.18 24.99
N LEU A 8 29.90 -38.18 23.79
CA LEU A 8 29.44 -36.93 23.15
C LEU A 8 28.16 -37.11 22.34
N ALA A 9 27.28 -37.98 22.74
CA ALA A 9 26.01 -38.19 22.06
C ALA A 9 24.74 -38.10 22.96
N ALA A 10 24.91 -37.68 24.21
CA ALA A 10 23.81 -37.67 25.19
C ALA A 10 23.35 -36.27 25.62
N ALA A 11 23.87 -35.18 25.03
CA ALA A 11 23.59 -33.81 25.50
C ALA A 11 22.66 -32.97 24.57
N VAL A 12 22.12 -33.55 23.50
CA VAL A 12 21.26 -32.78 22.54
C VAL A 12 19.78 -33.17 22.60
N ALA A 13 19.39 -34.14 23.43
CA ALA A 13 18.02 -34.65 23.43
C ALA A 13 17.11 -34.06 24.55
N MET A 14 17.49 -33.01 25.26
CA MET A 14 16.68 -32.41 26.33
C MET A 14 16.22 -30.97 26.07
N ALA A 15 16.15 -30.53 24.82
CA ALA A 15 15.55 -29.24 24.47
C ALA A 15 14.22 -29.40 23.68
N MET A 16 13.59 -30.58 23.77
CA MET A 16 12.20 -30.69 23.31
C MET A 16 11.31 -30.25 24.47
N GLY A 17 10.73 -29.06 24.30
CA GLY A 17 9.92 -28.35 25.26
C GLY A 17 8.92 -29.27 25.97
N ALA A 18 8.93 -29.21 27.27
CA ALA A 18 7.82 -29.75 28.06
C ALA A 18 6.51 -29.17 27.51
N PRO A 19 5.51 -29.99 27.23
CA PRO A 19 4.20 -29.48 26.91
C PRO A 19 3.78 -28.59 28.08
N ALA A 20 3.54 -27.30 27.80
CA ALA A 20 2.90 -26.46 28.79
C ALA A 20 1.53 -27.10 29.08
N THR A 21 1.42 -27.75 30.18
CA THR A 21 0.13 -28.23 30.67
C THR A 21 -0.70 -26.99 30.97
N VAL A 22 -1.62 -26.67 30.06
CA VAL A 22 -2.67 -25.70 30.36
C VAL A 22 -3.54 -26.36 31.42
N VAL A 23 -3.29 -26.04 32.68
CA VAL A 23 -4.17 -26.41 33.78
C VAL A 23 -5.36 -25.45 33.68
N ALA A 24 -6.53 -25.97 33.36
CA ALA A 24 -7.75 -25.18 33.49
C ALA A 24 -7.93 -24.90 35.01
N ASP A 25 -7.99 -23.60 35.31
CA ASP A 25 -8.32 -23.18 36.67
C ASP A 25 -9.79 -23.56 36.95
N SER A 26 -10.01 -24.37 38.00
CA SER A 26 -11.34 -24.75 38.39
C SER A 26 -11.44 -24.72 39.93
N GLU A 27 -12.37 -23.98 40.44
CA GLU A 27 -12.66 -23.88 41.85
C GLU A 27 -13.98 -24.60 42.17
N PHE A 28 -14.03 -25.29 43.30
CA PHE A 28 -15.23 -25.93 43.76
C PHE A 28 -15.63 -25.35 45.12
N GLY A 29 -16.77 -24.70 45.19
CA GLY A 29 -17.26 -24.09 46.43
C GLY A 29 -18.18 -25.02 47.19
N PHE A 30 -17.94 -25.17 48.51
CA PHE A 30 -18.85 -25.80 49.45
C PHE A 30 -19.38 -24.80 50.46
N GLY A 31 -20.64 -24.79 50.70
CA GLY A 31 -21.20 -23.94 51.74
C GLY A 31 -22.69 -23.67 51.62
N GLY A 32 -23.18 -22.72 52.42
CA GLY A 32 -24.56 -22.27 52.42
C GLY A 32 -24.80 -21.14 51.40
N THR A 33 -25.78 -20.30 51.64
CA THR A 33 -26.16 -19.18 50.79
C THR A 33 -24.98 -18.24 50.55
N GLY A 34 -24.62 -17.98 49.26
CA GLY A 34 -23.52 -17.08 48.87
C GLY A 34 -22.21 -17.80 48.53
N THR A 35 -22.18 -19.14 48.53
CA THR A 35 -21.02 -19.89 48.03
C THR A 35 -20.76 -19.58 46.55
N GLN A 36 -19.53 -19.24 46.22
CA GLN A 36 -19.09 -18.90 44.87
C GLN A 36 -17.95 -19.85 44.45
N ALA A 37 -17.90 -20.13 43.19
CA ALA A 37 -16.76 -20.74 42.51
C ALA A 37 -16.42 -19.92 41.28
N SER A 38 -15.15 -19.72 41.02
CA SER A 38 -14.64 -18.99 39.85
C SER A 38 -13.71 -19.85 39.01
N ALA A 39 -13.63 -19.58 37.73
CA ALA A 39 -12.66 -20.19 36.82
C ALA A 39 -12.17 -19.16 35.83
N ASP A 40 -10.85 -19.13 35.60
CA ASP A 40 -10.21 -18.20 34.67
C ASP A 40 -9.95 -18.87 33.30
N LEU A 41 -10.21 -18.13 32.24
CA LEU A 41 -9.91 -18.53 30.88
C LEU A 41 -9.06 -17.46 30.22
N SER A 42 -7.86 -17.83 29.76
CA SER A 42 -6.95 -16.93 29.09
C SER A 42 -7.11 -17.02 27.59
N PHE A 43 -7.12 -15.85 26.94
CA PHE A 43 -7.12 -15.73 25.49
C PHE A 43 -5.82 -15.09 25.02
N ARG A 44 -5.29 -15.55 23.87
CA ARG A 44 -4.16 -14.93 23.16
C ARG A 44 -4.56 -14.68 21.72
N ILE A 45 -4.41 -13.44 21.27
CA ILE A 45 -4.59 -13.03 19.89
C ILE A 45 -3.24 -12.50 19.39
N ILE A 46 -2.78 -13.01 18.26
CA ILE A 46 -1.56 -12.56 17.60
C ILE A 46 -2.01 -11.90 16.31
N ILE A 47 -1.69 -10.61 16.18
CA ILE A 47 -2.00 -9.80 15.00
C ILE A 47 -0.66 -9.50 14.30
N PRO A 48 -0.42 -10.04 13.08
CA PRO A 48 0.79 -9.72 12.32
C PRO A 48 0.73 -8.30 11.78
N ASP A 49 1.89 -7.72 11.46
CA ASP A 49 1.96 -6.48 10.70
C ASP A 49 1.37 -6.70 9.30
N PHE A 50 0.61 -5.72 8.83
CA PHE A 50 0.07 -5.73 7.47
C PHE A 50 0.03 -4.34 6.89
N VAL A 51 0.08 -4.27 5.56
CA VAL A 51 -0.25 -3.10 4.76
C VAL A 51 -1.07 -3.55 3.54
N PHE A 52 -2.13 -2.81 3.27
CA PHE A 52 -2.93 -2.89 2.07
C PHE A 52 -2.97 -1.51 1.43
N PHE A 53 -2.70 -1.44 0.14
CA PHE A 53 -2.73 -0.20 -0.60
C PHE A 53 -3.34 -0.44 -1.98
N GLN A 54 -4.20 0.47 -2.39
CA GLN A 54 -4.89 0.44 -3.67
C GLN A 54 -4.97 1.84 -4.25
N VAL A 55 -4.76 1.94 -5.55
CA VAL A 55 -5.02 3.14 -6.35
C VAL A 55 -5.85 2.71 -7.56
N GLY A 56 -7.01 3.31 -7.73
CA GLY A 56 -7.94 3.00 -8.81
C GLY A 56 -8.81 1.75 -8.58
N THR A 57 -9.22 1.12 -9.66
CA THR A 57 -10.21 0.03 -9.68
C THR A 57 -9.76 -1.20 -8.88
N VAL A 58 -10.68 -1.76 -8.13
CA VAL A 58 -10.45 -2.98 -7.34
C VAL A 58 -10.19 -4.18 -8.25
N GLY A 59 -9.10 -4.90 -7.99
CA GLY A 59 -8.83 -6.20 -8.62
C GLY A 59 -7.35 -6.41 -8.92
N ASN A 60 -6.89 -7.64 -8.79
CA ASN A 60 -5.51 -7.99 -9.10
C ASN A 60 -5.28 -7.98 -10.62
N GLY A 61 -4.27 -7.26 -11.05
CA GLY A 61 -3.82 -7.21 -12.45
C GLY A 61 -4.50 -6.15 -13.31
N ASN A 62 -5.36 -5.32 -12.74
CA ASN A 62 -5.88 -4.14 -13.43
C ASN A 62 -4.94 -2.96 -13.19
N VAL A 63 -4.53 -2.33 -14.27
CA VAL A 63 -3.83 -1.03 -14.25
C VAL A 63 -4.78 -0.04 -14.89
N ASP A 64 -5.25 0.91 -14.08
CA ASP A 64 -6.08 1.99 -14.60
C ASP A 64 -5.21 2.93 -15.44
N ARG A 65 -5.80 3.48 -16.49
CA ARG A 65 -5.16 4.43 -17.38
C ARG A 65 -5.95 5.73 -17.40
N VAL A 66 -5.24 6.84 -17.29
CA VAL A 66 -5.77 8.19 -17.47
C VAL A 66 -5.30 8.69 -18.82
N ASP A 67 -6.22 9.10 -19.68
CA ASP A 67 -5.92 9.64 -21.01
C ASP A 67 -6.15 11.16 -21.02
N PHE A 68 -5.19 11.90 -21.56
CA PHE A 68 -5.25 13.33 -21.80
C PHE A 68 -5.17 13.57 -23.32
N ASP A 69 -6.30 13.81 -23.96
CA ASP A 69 -6.36 14.10 -25.41
C ASP A 69 -6.64 15.59 -25.64
N LEU A 70 -5.61 16.32 -26.10
CA LEU A 70 -5.72 17.75 -26.36
C LEU A 70 -6.76 18.05 -27.46
N ASN A 71 -6.90 17.16 -28.47
CA ASN A 71 -7.89 17.34 -29.53
C ASN A 71 -9.32 17.23 -28.98
N ALA A 72 -9.57 16.25 -28.12
CA ALA A 72 -10.87 16.07 -27.46
C ALA A 72 -11.18 17.25 -26.51
N GLY A 73 -10.16 17.80 -25.85
CA GLY A 73 -10.25 18.97 -24.99
C GLY A 73 -10.36 20.30 -25.75
N GLY A 74 -10.07 20.31 -27.05
CA GLY A 74 -10.04 21.55 -27.86
C GLY A 74 -8.94 22.53 -27.41
N VAL A 75 -7.83 22.01 -26.88
CA VAL A 75 -6.73 22.76 -26.29
C VAL A 75 -5.50 22.69 -27.19
N GLU A 76 -4.79 23.80 -27.35
CA GLU A 76 -3.54 23.85 -28.11
C GLU A 76 -2.38 23.34 -27.23
N SER A 77 -1.45 22.62 -27.87
CA SER A 77 -0.25 22.12 -27.15
C SER A 77 0.63 23.28 -26.69
N GLY A 78 0.97 23.31 -25.41
CA GLY A 78 1.86 24.30 -24.81
C GLY A 78 1.22 25.67 -24.55
N ASP A 79 -0.10 25.78 -24.50
CA ASP A 79 -0.81 27.02 -24.18
C ASP A 79 -0.88 27.35 -22.69
N GLY A 80 -0.40 26.43 -21.83
CA GLY A 80 -0.38 26.58 -20.37
C GLY A 80 -1.70 26.34 -19.66
N ASN A 81 -2.74 25.92 -20.41
CA ASN A 81 -4.00 25.52 -19.80
C ASN A 81 -3.94 24.03 -19.42
N ALA A 82 -4.16 23.74 -18.16
CA ALA A 82 -4.20 22.36 -17.69
C ALA A 82 -5.37 21.59 -18.33
N VAL A 83 -5.09 20.36 -18.74
CA VAL A 83 -6.05 19.46 -19.38
C VAL A 83 -6.47 18.40 -18.40
N GLY A 84 -7.75 18.32 -18.08
CA GLY A 84 -8.33 17.21 -17.32
C GLY A 84 -8.35 15.93 -18.13
N ALA A 85 -8.59 14.80 -17.48
CA ALA A 85 -8.75 13.53 -18.16
C ALA A 85 -9.88 13.59 -19.19
N THR A 86 -9.62 13.03 -20.36
CA THR A 86 -10.58 12.95 -21.47
C THR A 86 -11.06 11.53 -21.75
N GLY A 87 -10.51 10.54 -21.02
CA GLY A 87 -10.81 9.14 -21.13
C GLY A 87 -9.85 8.30 -20.34
N GLY A 88 -9.87 6.99 -20.58
CA GLY A 88 -8.99 6.04 -19.89
C GLY A 88 -9.63 4.68 -19.67
N THR A 89 -9.15 3.96 -18.66
CA THR A 89 -9.72 2.66 -18.24
C THR A 89 -9.89 2.63 -16.71
N GLY A 90 -10.89 1.88 -16.27
CA GLY A 90 -11.21 1.81 -14.83
C GLY A 90 -11.60 3.18 -14.29
N ASP A 91 -11.21 3.47 -13.06
CA ASP A 91 -11.41 4.79 -12.43
C ASP A 91 -10.63 5.90 -13.13
N GLY A 92 -9.59 5.54 -13.91
CA GLY A 92 -8.81 6.50 -14.68
C GLY A 92 -9.58 7.24 -15.79
N ALA A 93 -10.75 6.74 -16.20
CA ALA A 93 -11.54 7.35 -17.27
C ALA A 93 -11.96 8.80 -16.97
N ASP A 94 -12.20 9.11 -15.70
CA ASP A 94 -12.57 10.46 -15.23
C ASP A 94 -11.37 11.23 -14.66
N GLY A 95 -10.17 10.63 -14.65
CA GLY A 95 -8.97 11.20 -14.02
C GLY A 95 -9.02 11.25 -12.50
N ILE A 96 -10.03 10.61 -11.88
CA ILE A 96 -10.24 10.58 -10.45
C ILE A 96 -10.11 9.13 -9.96
N LEU A 97 -8.99 8.83 -9.33
CA LEU A 97 -8.73 7.48 -8.86
C LEU A 97 -9.05 7.36 -7.37
N ALA A 98 -9.85 6.35 -7.02
CA ALA A 98 -10.07 5.99 -5.63
C ALA A 98 -8.79 5.44 -5.01
N VAL A 99 -8.47 5.86 -3.80
CA VAL A 99 -7.27 5.41 -3.07
C VAL A 99 -7.68 4.86 -1.71
N GLU A 100 -7.14 3.70 -1.36
CA GLU A 100 -7.37 3.08 -0.06
C GLU A 100 -6.04 2.64 0.56
N LEU A 101 -5.85 2.97 1.84
CA LEU A 101 -4.71 2.56 2.65
C LEU A 101 -5.20 1.95 3.97
N ARG A 102 -4.86 0.68 4.20
CA ARG A 102 -5.08 0.02 5.50
C ARG A 102 -3.76 -0.55 6.02
N SER A 103 -3.42 -0.24 7.26
CA SER A 103 -2.22 -0.76 7.91
C SER A 103 -2.34 -0.65 9.43
N ASN A 104 -1.74 -1.60 10.15
CA ASN A 104 -1.60 -1.52 11.61
C ASN A 104 -0.24 -0.94 12.04
N ALA A 105 0.62 -0.54 11.10
CA ALA A 105 1.86 0.16 11.39
C ALA A 105 1.61 1.58 11.94
N SER A 106 2.52 2.08 12.77
CA SER A 106 2.45 3.45 13.30
C SER A 106 2.81 4.52 12.28
N ASN A 107 3.68 4.18 11.33
CA ASN A 107 4.12 5.06 10.25
C ASN A 107 4.22 4.27 8.94
N VAL A 108 3.88 4.92 7.83
CA VAL A 108 4.07 4.39 6.49
C VAL A 108 4.65 5.47 5.58
N SER A 109 5.39 5.05 4.54
CA SER A 109 5.81 5.91 3.45
C SER A 109 5.13 5.49 2.15
N ILE A 110 4.75 6.46 1.32
CA ILE A 110 4.24 6.24 -0.04
C ILE A 110 5.23 6.86 -1.01
N ALA A 111 5.78 6.06 -1.92
CA ALA A 111 6.70 6.51 -2.96
C ALA A 111 6.05 6.36 -4.33
N ALA A 112 6.22 7.37 -5.19
CA ALA A 112 5.86 7.32 -6.60
C ALA A 112 7.12 7.13 -7.45
N THR A 113 7.17 6.07 -8.25
CA THR A 113 8.28 5.81 -9.16
C THR A 113 7.76 5.62 -10.58
N GLY A 114 8.45 6.22 -11.54
CA GLY A 114 8.12 6.12 -12.96
C GLY A 114 9.22 6.75 -13.80
N GLY A 115 9.26 6.40 -15.08
CA GLY A 115 10.11 7.07 -16.06
C GLY A 115 9.34 8.21 -16.74
N ASN A 116 9.87 8.71 -17.86
CA ASN A 116 9.11 9.60 -18.73
C ASN A 116 8.05 8.80 -19.50
N LEU A 117 7.00 9.49 -19.94
CA LEU A 117 6.15 8.95 -20.99
C LEU A 117 6.95 8.96 -22.30
N THR A 118 6.85 7.88 -23.07
CA THR A 118 7.61 7.68 -24.30
C THR A 118 6.67 7.73 -25.51
N GLY A 119 7.05 8.51 -26.50
CA GLY A 119 6.30 8.61 -27.76
C GLY A 119 6.37 7.31 -28.56
N LEU A 120 5.23 6.89 -29.10
CA LEU A 120 5.12 5.63 -29.85
C LEU A 120 5.74 5.73 -31.26
N ALA A 121 5.64 6.89 -31.91
CA ALA A 121 6.13 7.09 -33.28
C ALA A 121 7.44 7.85 -33.34
N THR A 122 7.63 8.86 -32.50
CA THR A 122 8.76 9.78 -32.56
C THR A 122 9.90 9.45 -31.59
N ALA A 123 9.72 8.49 -30.70
CA ALA A 123 10.64 8.16 -29.60
C ALA A 123 11.02 9.39 -28.74
N GLY A 124 10.17 10.43 -28.74
CA GLY A 124 10.28 11.57 -27.85
C GLY A 124 9.89 11.20 -26.42
N ASN A 125 10.28 12.02 -25.46
CA ASN A 125 9.92 11.85 -24.08
C ASN A 125 9.10 13.03 -23.58
N LEU A 126 8.07 12.75 -22.79
CA LEU A 126 7.30 13.72 -22.04
C LEU A 126 7.51 13.41 -20.54
N PRO A 127 8.02 14.38 -19.75
CA PRO A 127 8.26 14.14 -18.33
C PRO A 127 6.96 13.89 -17.55
N PHE A 128 6.97 12.97 -16.60
CA PHE A 128 5.86 12.85 -15.66
C PHE A 128 5.65 14.11 -14.82
N ALA A 129 6.66 14.98 -14.71
CA ALA A 129 6.53 16.27 -14.02
C ALA A 129 5.51 17.22 -14.68
N ASP A 130 5.12 16.97 -15.94
CA ASP A 130 4.07 17.71 -16.63
C ASP A 130 2.66 17.16 -16.34
N ILE A 131 2.57 16.13 -15.52
CA ILE A 131 1.30 15.62 -15.00
C ILE A 131 1.21 16.00 -13.53
N SER A 132 0.24 16.83 -13.20
CA SER A 132 -0.06 17.20 -11.83
C SER A 132 -1.02 16.20 -11.20
N ALA A 133 -0.84 15.95 -9.91
CA ALA A 133 -1.76 15.16 -9.10
C ALA A 133 -2.16 15.95 -7.85
N SER A 134 -3.42 15.85 -7.46
CA SER A 134 -3.94 16.42 -6.22
C SER A 134 -4.73 15.38 -5.46
N ASP A 135 -4.78 15.51 -4.14
CA ASP A 135 -5.51 14.61 -3.23
C ASP A 135 -6.68 15.31 -2.55
N GLY A 136 -7.56 14.51 -1.93
CA GLY A 136 -8.67 15.00 -1.11
C GLY A 136 -8.27 15.39 0.31
N GLY A 137 -6.97 15.34 0.64
CA GLY A 137 -6.40 15.77 1.92
C GLY A 137 -6.31 14.71 3.00
N THR A 138 -6.61 13.45 2.68
CA THR A 138 -6.53 12.32 3.63
C THR A 138 -5.29 11.46 3.38
N ILE A 139 -5.01 11.12 2.13
CA ILE A 139 -3.83 10.34 1.72
C ILE A 139 -3.06 11.19 0.72
N THR A 140 -2.00 11.84 1.19
CA THR A 140 -1.22 12.73 0.33
C THR A 140 -0.62 11.98 -0.85
N VAL A 141 -0.92 12.47 -2.06
CA VAL A 141 -0.32 11.96 -3.29
C VAL A 141 1.14 12.40 -3.36
N PRO A 142 2.11 11.48 -3.52
CA PRO A 142 3.50 11.88 -3.74
C PRO A 142 3.71 12.43 -5.15
N ASP A 143 4.50 13.48 -5.28
CA ASP A 143 5.01 13.91 -6.58
C ASP A 143 5.81 12.77 -7.24
N PHE A 144 5.87 12.76 -8.56
CA PHE A 144 6.62 11.75 -9.30
C PHE A 144 8.12 11.79 -8.94
N GLY A 145 8.65 10.64 -8.53
CA GLY A 145 10.02 10.50 -8.02
C GLY A 145 10.21 10.89 -6.56
N ALA A 146 9.15 11.27 -5.87
CA ALA A 146 9.19 11.65 -4.46
C ALA A 146 8.57 10.58 -3.54
N THR A 147 8.72 10.82 -2.24
CA THR A 147 8.15 9.99 -1.16
C THR A 147 7.49 10.89 -0.14
N VAL A 148 6.29 10.55 0.28
CA VAL A 148 5.59 11.18 1.40
C VAL A 148 5.49 10.21 2.57
N ASN A 149 5.55 10.74 3.79
CA ASN A 149 5.42 9.97 5.02
C ASN A 149 4.10 10.32 5.71
N LEU A 150 3.36 9.28 6.08
CA LEU A 150 2.19 9.41 6.94
C LEU A 150 2.56 8.91 8.34
N ALA A 151 2.25 9.72 9.33
CA ALA A 151 2.48 9.40 10.74
C ALA A 151 1.13 9.20 11.46
N ALA A 152 1.19 8.60 12.66
CA ALA A 152 0.05 8.39 13.55
C ALA A 152 -0.98 7.34 13.08
N GLY A 153 -0.48 6.18 12.60
CA GLY A 153 -1.32 4.99 12.40
C GLY A 153 -1.91 4.45 13.72
N PRO A 154 -2.71 3.40 13.68
CA PRO A 154 -3.03 2.58 12.52
C PRO A 154 -3.93 3.27 11.50
N TYR A 155 -3.89 2.81 10.24
CA TYR A 155 -4.56 3.44 9.11
C TYR A 155 -5.76 2.62 8.63
N ASN A 156 -6.86 3.32 8.35
CA ASN A 156 -8.02 2.84 7.61
C ASN A 156 -8.56 4.07 6.86
N LEU A 157 -7.87 4.44 5.79
CA LEU A 157 -8.06 5.69 5.08
C LEU A 157 -8.54 5.43 3.66
N THR A 158 -9.40 6.31 3.18
CA THR A 158 -9.82 6.40 1.79
C THR A 158 -9.69 7.83 1.31
N ASP A 159 -9.32 8.00 0.05
CA ASP A 159 -9.17 9.30 -0.59
C ASP A 159 -9.44 9.20 -2.09
N GLN A 160 -9.32 10.31 -2.79
CA GLN A 160 -9.35 10.40 -4.24
C GLN A 160 -8.14 11.19 -4.73
N TRP A 161 -7.42 10.66 -5.70
CA TRP A 161 -6.36 11.37 -6.39
C TRP A 161 -6.86 11.79 -7.76
N VAL A 162 -6.67 13.08 -8.07
CA VAL A 162 -7.12 13.71 -9.31
C VAL A 162 -5.91 14.10 -10.13
N TYR A 163 -5.89 13.69 -11.40
CA TYR A 163 -4.78 13.94 -12.30
C TYR A 163 -5.16 14.93 -13.39
N SER A 164 -4.20 15.79 -13.77
CA SER A 164 -4.28 16.71 -14.89
C SER A 164 -2.95 16.81 -15.62
N TYR A 165 -2.98 17.08 -16.91
CA TYR A 165 -1.80 17.39 -17.70
C TYR A 165 -1.60 18.91 -17.74
N ASP A 166 -0.43 19.41 -17.35
CA ASP A 166 -0.18 20.85 -17.16
C ASP A 166 -0.06 21.62 -18.46
N ASN A 167 0.27 20.95 -19.58
CA ASN A 167 0.32 21.51 -20.93
C ASN A 167 1.15 22.80 -21.05
N THR A 168 2.26 22.88 -20.31
CA THR A 168 3.13 24.06 -20.26
C THR A 168 4.20 24.06 -21.36
N SER A 169 4.41 22.92 -22.03
CA SER A 169 5.45 22.73 -23.06
C SER A 169 4.86 22.21 -24.35
N VAL A 170 5.48 22.59 -25.49
CA VAL A 170 5.11 22.05 -26.81
C VAL A 170 5.91 20.79 -27.09
N TYR A 171 5.21 19.68 -27.30
CA TYR A 171 5.79 18.38 -27.66
C TYR A 171 5.50 18.06 -29.15
N ALA A 172 6.29 17.17 -29.72
CA ALA A 172 6.03 16.65 -31.06
C ALA A 172 4.68 15.91 -31.08
N PRO A 173 3.93 15.98 -32.21
CA PRO A 173 2.69 15.23 -32.32
C PRO A 173 2.94 13.73 -32.23
N ASP A 174 2.45 13.09 -31.16
CA ASP A 174 2.57 11.65 -30.90
C ASP A 174 1.57 11.22 -29.82
N GLN A 175 1.46 9.94 -29.60
CA GLN A 175 0.89 9.36 -28.38
C GLN A 175 2.04 9.03 -27.44
N TYR A 176 1.98 9.52 -26.20
CA TYR A 176 3.00 9.31 -25.17
C TYR A 176 2.43 8.40 -24.09
N ASP A 177 3.04 7.23 -23.90
CA ASP A 177 2.62 6.26 -22.90
C ASP A 177 3.68 6.12 -21.79
N GLY A 178 3.24 5.94 -20.57
CA GLY A 178 4.10 5.71 -19.41
C GLY A 178 3.33 5.09 -18.25
N THR A 179 4.06 4.57 -17.27
CA THR A 179 3.49 3.95 -16.07
C THR A 179 4.17 4.49 -14.83
N VAL A 180 3.37 4.82 -13.83
CA VAL A 180 3.82 5.14 -12.47
C VAL A 180 3.48 3.98 -11.54
N THR A 181 4.44 3.63 -10.71
CA THR A 181 4.25 2.65 -9.63
C THR A 181 4.25 3.36 -8.28
N TYR A 182 3.18 3.20 -7.55
CA TYR A 182 3.07 3.64 -6.17
C TYR A 182 3.39 2.49 -5.23
N THR A 183 4.30 2.73 -4.29
CA THR A 183 4.74 1.72 -3.32
C THR A 183 4.56 2.23 -1.90
N VAL A 184 3.89 1.46 -1.06
CA VAL A 184 3.76 1.74 0.37
C VAL A 184 4.70 0.84 1.15
N THR A 185 5.42 1.45 2.09
CA THR A 185 6.35 0.75 2.99
C THR A 185 6.04 1.12 4.43
N THR A 186 5.97 0.13 5.32
CA THR A 186 5.88 0.34 6.78
C THR A 186 7.25 0.77 7.32
N LEU A 187 7.29 1.72 8.26
CA LEU A 187 8.50 2.31 8.83
C LEU A 187 8.67 1.92 10.31
#